data_0350e0761b769a5b221eebc975ff647c
#
_entry.id   0350e0761b769a5b221eebc975ff647c
#
_cell.length_a   1.000
_cell.length_b   1.000
_cell.length_c   1.000
_cell.angle_alpha   90.00
_cell.angle_beta   90.00
_cell.angle_gamma   90.00
#
_symmetry.space_group_name_H-M   'P 1'
#
loop_
_entity.id
_entity.type
_entity.pdbx_description
1 polymer ?
#
loop_
_entity_poly.entity_id
_entity_poly.type
_entity_poly.pdbx_seq_one_letter_code
_entity_poly.pdbx_strand_id
1 'polypeptide(L)'
;MELQYDIDSIEVYDDFFEESTRDQIFKYLQRPKWSLNGGRDDNRFWHMNGLEKEEYFSSYLFKKISKKMNGKIKKYTITRIYANGQTAGQCGVPHPDDGDFTILYYPNPEWDIEWQGHLMFVDLDWNPDKVVAYKPNRMVCFPAKTVHYADAPSRHFNGLRISLAYKLTAPKND
;
A
#
# COMPACT_ATOMS: atom_id res chain seq x y z
N MET A 1 13.31 -6.42 17.14
CA MET A 1 12.91 -6.61 15.72
C MET A 1 13.97 -5.93 14.89
N GLU A 2 14.71 -6.69 14.10
CA GLU A 2 15.81 -6.15 13.31
C GLU A 2 15.22 -5.41 12.10
N LEU A 3 15.55 -4.13 11.94
CA LEU A 3 15.18 -3.33 10.78
C LEU A 3 16.04 -3.78 9.61
N GLN A 4 15.45 -3.89 8.44
CA GLN A 4 16.14 -4.18 7.19
C GLN A 4 16.02 -2.98 6.27
N TYR A 5 17.13 -2.62 5.64
CA TYR A 5 17.16 -1.64 4.58
C TYR A 5 17.86 -2.23 3.37
N ASP A 6 17.07 -2.53 2.36
CA ASP A 6 17.53 -3.02 1.06
C ASP A 6 16.70 -2.33 -0.02
N ILE A 7 17.25 -1.24 -0.52
CA ILE A 7 16.58 -0.39 -1.52
C ILE A 7 16.38 -1.12 -2.85
N ASP A 8 17.25 -2.07 -3.16
CA ASP A 8 17.19 -2.84 -4.41
C ASP A 8 16.08 -3.89 -4.38
N SER A 9 15.61 -4.26 -3.18
CA SER A 9 14.46 -5.16 -3.02
C SER A 9 13.09 -4.48 -3.19
N ILE A 10 13.06 -3.14 -3.37
CA ILE A 10 11.82 -2.39 -3.61
C ILE A 10 11.46 -2.47 -5.09
N GLU A 11 10.41 -3.21 -5.39
CA GLU A 11 9.91 -3.42 -6.74
C GLU A 11 8.74 -2.48 -7.04
N VAL A 12 8.75 -1.85 -8.21
CA VAL A 12 7.70 -0.93 -8.67
C VAL A 12 7.17 -1.41 -10.02
N TYR A 13 5.87 -1.58 -10.12
CA TYR A 13 5.18 -2.01 -11.32
C TYR A 13 4.16 -0.96 -11.74
N ASP A 14 4.34 -0.37 -12.91
CA ASP A 14 3.36 0.56 -13.49
C ASP A 14 2.34 -0.20 -14.34
N ASP A 15 1.16 0.41 -14.51
CA ASP A 15 0.06 -0.15 -15.30
C ASP A 15 -0.24 -1.60 -14.94
N PHE A 16 -0.27 -1.88 -13.63
CA PHE A 16 -0.23 -3.24 -13.10
C PHE A 16 -1.47 -4.07 -13.47
N PHE A 17 -2.65 -3.50 -13.42
CA PHE A 17 -3.89 -4.17 -13.85
C PHE A 17 -4.42 -3.57 -15.15
N GLU A 18 -5.30 -4.31 -15.82
CA GLU A 18 -6.16 -3.80 -16.86
C GLU A 18 -7.07 -2.70 -16.26
N GLU A 19 -7.42 -1.69 -17.05
CA GLU A 19 -8.21 -0.54 -16.62
C GLU A 19 -9.53 -0.96 -15.95
N SER A 20 -10.22 -1.94 -16.51
CA SER A 20 -11.46 -2.48 -15.93
C SER A 20 -11.27 -3.07 -14.51
N THR A 21 -10.13 -3.70 -14.24
CA THR A 21 -9.81 -4.22 -12.90
C THR A 21 -9.48 -3.09 -11.94
N ARG A 22 -8.69 -2.09 -12.37
CA ARG A 22 -8.40 -0.89 -11.59
C ARG A 22 -9.69 -0.18 -11.18
N ASP A 23 -10.59 0.06 -12.12
CA ASP A 23 -11.85 0.76 -11.88
C ASP A 23 -12.76 -0.03 -10.93
N GLN A 24 -12.77 -1.34 -11.08
CA GLN A 24 -13.51 -2.21 -10.16
C GLN A 24 -12.96 -2.13 -8.73
N ILE A 25 -11.63 -2.16 -8.54
CA ILE A 25 -10.99 -1.98 -7.23
C ILE A 25 -11.38 -0.63 -6.65
N PHE A 26 -11.22 0.46 -7.43
CA PHE A 26 -11.57 1.80 -6.98
C PHE A 26 -13.04 1.89 -6.56
N LYS A 27 -13.96 1.33 -7.36
CA LYS A 27 -15.40 1.27 -7.02
C LYS A 27 -15.67 0.52 -5.71
N TYR A 28 -15.00 -0.61 -5.46
CA TYR A 28 -15.13 -1.33 -4.20
C TYR A 28 -14.68 -0.48 -3.00
N LEU A 29 -13.66 0.34 -3.18
CA LEU A 29 -13.12 1.21 -2.13
C LEU A 29 -13.90 2.53 -1.96
N GLN A 30 -14.93 2.80 -2.78
CA GLN A 30 -15.86 3.92 -2.57
C GLN A 30 -17.01 3.59 -1.60
N ARG A 31 -17.09 2.37 -1.10
CA ARG A 31 -18.15 1.96 -0.15
C ARG A 31 -18.03 2.70 1.18
N PRO A 32 -19.16 2.93 1.90
CA PRO A 32 -19.17 3.66 3.19
C PRO A 32 -18.66 2.78 4.35
N LYS A 33 -17.45 2.24 4.22
CA LYS A 33 -16.76 1.38 5.21
C LYS A 33 -15.52 2.03 5.80
N TRP A 34 -15.30 3.29 5.51
CA TRP A 34 -14.16 4.04 6.02
C TRP A 34 -14.41 4.50 7.46
N SER A 35 -13.38 4.35 8.29
CA SER A 35 -13.34 4.90 9.65
C SER A 35 -12.09 5.75 9.82
N LEU A 36 -12.24 6.88 10.50
CA LEU A 36 -11.13 7.76 10.85
C LEU A 36 -10.49 7.24 12.13
N ASN A 37 -9.39 6.53 12.00
CA ASN A 37 -8.60 6.07 13.12
C ASN A 37 -7.12 6.10 12.78
N GLY A 38 -6.29 6.09 13.77
CA GLY A 38 -4.83 6.02 13.62
C GLY A 38 -4.22 5.41 14.88
N GLY A 39 -3.00 4.94 14.78
CA GLY A 39 -2.28 4.33 15.89
C GLY A 39 -1.88 5.34 16.99
N ARG A 40 -1.91 6.63 16.69
CA ARG A 40 -1.60 7.74 17.59
C ARG A 40 -2.62 8.86 17.39
N ASP A 41 -2.84 9.69 18.41
CA ASP A 41 -3.79 10.81 18.34
C ASP A 41 -3.40 11.88 17.30
N ASP A 42 -2.12 12.00 17.01
CA ASP A 42 -1.52 12.93 16.06
C ASP A 42 -1.35 12.37 14.63
N ASN A 43 -1.61 11.07 14.43
CA ASN A 43 -1.46 10.38 13.14
C ASN A 43 -2.78 9.73 12.73
N ARG A 44 -3.77 10.54 12.40
CA ARG A 44 -5.11 10.08 11.99
C ARG A 44 -5.28 10.15 10.49
N PHE A 45 -5.68 9.04 9.90
CA PHE A 45 -6.15 8.95 8.53
C PHE A 45 -7.25 7.90 8.40
N TRP A 46 -7.83 7.81 7.23
CA TRP A 46 -8.96 6.92 7.00
C TRP A 46 -8.49 5.48 6.77
N HIS A 47 -9.21 4.53 7.34
CA HIS A 47 -8.98 3.11 7.17
C HIS A 47 -10.23 2.38 6.73
N MET A 48 -10.06 1.44 5.80
CA MET A 48 -11.04 0.40 5.48
C MET A 48 -10.40 -0.95 5.81
N ASN A 49 -10.73 -1.50 6.97
CA ASN A 49 -10.15 -2.74 7.49
C ASN A 49 -10.98 -3.98 7.13
N GLY A 50 -10.40 -5.18 7.30
CA GLY A 50 -11.11 -6.44 7.20
C GLY A 50 -11.33 -6.91 5.77
N LEU A 51 -10.62 -6.36 4.79
CA LEU A 51 -10.75 -6.74 3.38
C LEU A 51 -10.27 -8.17 3.12
N GLU A 52 -9.43 -8.74 4.00
CA GLU A 52 -9.03 -10.16 3.94
C GLU A 52 -10.21 -11.14 4.12
N LYS A 53 -11.33 -10.69 4.67
CA LYS A 53 -12.57 -11.47 4.83
C LYS A 53 -13.44 -11.43 3.58
N GLU A 54 -13.14 -10.59 2.63
CA GLU A 54 -13.87 -10.43 1.38
C GLU A 54 -13.18 -11.23 0.27
N GLU A 55 -13.89 -12.21 -0.32
CA GLU A 55 -13.36 -13.12 -1.34
C GLU A 55 -12.78 -12.37 -2.55
N TYR A 56 -13.36 -11.22 -2.90
CA TYR A 56 -12.86 -10.38 -3.98
C TYR A 56 -11.38 -10.01 -3.77
N PHE A 57 -10.99 -9.59 -2.56
CA PHE A 57 -9.62 -9.17 -2.25
C PHE A 57 -8.71 -10.35 -1.92
N SER A 58 -9.17 -11.27 -1.06
CA SER A 58 -8.34 -12.36 -0.53
C SER A 58 -8.15 -13.54 -1.49
N SER A 59 -9.04 -13.73 -2.46
CA SER A 59 -8.97 -14.82 -3.42
C SER A 59 -8.80 -14.29 -4.85
N TYR A 60 -9.82 -13.61 -5.38
CA TYR A 60 -9.81 -13.20 -6.80
C TYR A 60 -8.66 -12.26 -7.14
N LEU A 61 -8.54 -11.15 -6.41
CA LEU A 61 -7.51 -10.14 -6.68
C LEU A 61 -6.11 -10.66 -6.34
N PHE A 62 -5.96 -11.38 -5.22
CA PHE A 62 -4.69 -11.97 -4.83
C PHE A 62 -4.15 -12.98 -5.85
N LYS A 63 -5.02 -13.80 -6.45
CA LYS A 63 -4.63 -14.70 -7.55
C LYS A 63 -4.16 -13.93 -8.78
N LYS A 64 -4.82 -12.81 -9.13
CA LYS A 64 -4.36 -11.95 -10.24
C LYS A 64 -2.98 -11.33 -9.93
N ILE A 65 -2.77 -10.83 -8.73
CA ILE A 65 -1.47 -10.29 -8.28
C ILE A 65 -0.40 -11.38 -8.39
N SER A 66 -0.63 -12.54 -7.80
CA SER A 66 0.33 -13.66 -7.83
C SER A 66 0.68 -14.10 -9.26
N LYS A 67 -0.30 -14.16 -10.15
CA LYS A 67 -0.06 -14.49 -11.57
C LYS A 67 0.83 -13.45 -12.25
N LYS A 68 0.54 -12.15 -12.07
CA LYS A 68 1.32 -11.05 -12.66
C LYS A 68 2.74 -10.94 -12.09
N MET A 69 2.93 -11.39 -10.85
CA MET A 69 4.25 -11.51 -10.21
C MET A 69 4.93 -12.86 -10.48
N ASN A 70 4.56 -13.56 -11.56
CA ASN A 70 5.13 -14.86 -11.95
C ASN A 70 5.15 -15.91 -10.81
N GLY A 71 4.14 -15.85 -9.93
CA GLY A 71 4.01 -16.77 -8.81
C GLY A 71 4.93 -16.49 -7.62
N LYS A 72 5.69 -15.40 -7.60
CA LYS A 72 6.62 -15.02 -6.53
C LYS A 72 5.98 -15.12 -5.13
N ILE A 73 4.71 -14.70 -5.01
CA ILE A 73 3.99 -14.69 -3.73
C ILE A 73 3.03 -15.89 -3.54
N LYS A 74 3.04 -16.87 -4.44
CA LYS A 74 2.09 -17.99 -4.42
C LYS A 74 2.06 -18.78 -3.10
N LYS A 75 3.21 -18.88 -2.44
CA LYS A 75 3.35 -19.62 -1.17
C LYS A 75 3.14 -18.76 0.07
N TYR A 76 2.99 -17.44 -0.10
CA TYR A 76 2.77 -16.54 1.03
C TYR A 76 1.35 -16.65 1.56
N THR A 77 1.20 -16.47 2.85
CA THR A 77 -0.10 -16.38 3.54
C THR A 77 -0.49 -14.92 3.72
N ILE A 78 -1.71 -14.56 3.38
CA ILE A 78 -2.28 -13.25 3.66
C ILE A 78 -2.55 -13.17 5.17
N THR A 79 -1.96 -12.19 5.83
CA THR A 79 -2.22 -11.89 7.26
C THR A 79 -3.24 -10.79 7.42
N ARG A 80 -3.22 -9.79 6.51
CA ARG A 80 -4.14 -8.66 6.56
C ARG A 80 -4.27 -8.00 5.19
N ILE A 81 -5.50 -7.57 4.85
CA ILE A 81 -5.76 -6.68 3.72
C ILE A 81 -6.57 -5.49 4.21
N TYR A 82 -6.13 -4.29 3.89
CA TYR A 82 -6.83 -3.06 4.25
C TYR A 82 -6.53 -1.95 3.23
N ALA A 83 -7.32 -0.90 3.26
CA ALA A 83 -7.01 0.31 2.52
C ALA A 83 -6.80 1.48 3.48
N ASN A 84 -5.80 2.32 3.16
CA ASN A 84 -5.57 3.60 3.79
C ASN A 84 -6.09 4.70 2.89
N GLY A 85 -6.70 5.71 3.49
CA GLY A 85 -7.17 6.90 2.82
C GLY A 85 -6.63 8.16 3.51
N GLN A 86 -6.03 9.06 2.73
CA GLN A 86 -5.45 10.29 3.23
C GLN A 86 -6.05 11.48 2.48
N THR A 87 -6.53 12.47 3.22
CA THR A 87 -6.89 13.80 2.68
C THR A 87 -5.68 14.73 2.77
N ALA A 88 -5.79 15.93 2.21
CA ALA A 88 -4.73 16.93 2.25
C ALA A 88 -4.17 17.14 3.66
N GLY A 89 -2.85 17.11 3.80
CA GLY A 89 -2.15 17.29 5.07
C GLY A 89 -2.06 16.05 5.98
N GLN A 90 -2.73 14.95 5.66
CA GLN A 90 -2.62 13.70 6.43
C GLN A 90 -1.42 12.88 5.95
N CYS A 91 -0.38 12.77 6.75
CA CYS A 91 0.80 11.93 6.48
C CYS A 91 0.86 10.71 7.38
N GLY A 92 1.60 9.70 6.96
CA GLY A 92 2.04 8.61 7.82
C GLY A 92 3.27 9.00 8.64
N VAL A 93 3.58 8.21 9.66
CA VAL A 93 4.89 8.29 10.35
C VAL A 93 5.77 7.13 9.88
N PRO A 94 7.12 7.30 9.86
CA PRO A 94 8.03 6.21 9.49
C PRO A 94 7.84 4.98 10.39
N HIS A 95 7.63 3.82 9.79
CA HIS A 95 7.43 2.55 10.50
C HIS A 95 7.79 1.36 9.61
N PRO A 96 8.21 0.23 10.18
CA PRO A 96 8.20 -1.06 9.52
C PRO A 96 6.80 -1.66 9.60
N ASP A 97 6.50 -2.59 8.71
CA ASP A 97 5.26 -3.35 8.69
C ASP A 97 5.36 -4.69 9.44
N ASP A 98 4.19 -5.24 9.76
CA ASP A 98 4.05 -6.62 10.21
C ASP A 98 4.22 -7.60 9.04
N GLY A 99 4.60 -8.86 9.36
CA GLY A 99 4.82 -9.90 8.37
C GLY A 99 6.21 -9.82 7.71
N ASP A 100 6.32 -10.40 6.52
CA ASP A 100 7.59 -10.55 5.79
C ASP A 100 7.60 -9.74 4.49
N PHE A 101 6.44 -9.50 3.88
CA PHE A 101 6.33 -8.83 2.60
C PHE A 101 5.09 -7.94 2.53
N THR A 102 5.28 -6.73 2.03
CA THR A 102 4.20 -5.74 1.84
C THR A 102 3.98 -5.49 0.35
N ILE A 103 2.71 -5.44 -0.04
CA ILE A 103 2.28 -4.98 -1.35
C ILE A 103 1.37 -3.77 -1.13
N LEU A 104 1.67 -2.67 -1.82
CA LEU A 104 0.81 -1.48 -1.90
C LEU A 104 0.35 -1.30 -3.34
N TYR A 105 -0.93 -1.04 -3.54
CA TYR A 105 -1.52 -0.73 -4.83
C TYR A 105 -2.27 0.60 -4.79
N TYR A 106 -2.13 1.43 -5.81
CA TYR A 106 -2.72 2.77 -5.91
C TYR A 106 -3.90 2.77 -6.89
N PRO A 107 -5.13 2.72 -6.39
CA PRO A 107 -6.34 2.52 -7.21
C PRO A 107 -6.95 3.81 -7.76
N ASN A 108 -6.55 5.00 -7.28
CA ASN A 108 -7.12 6.25 -7.79
C ASN A 108 -6.97 6.30 -9.32
N PRO A 109 -8.02 6.64 -10.06
CA PRO A 109 -7.98 6.60 -11.53
C PRO A 109 -7.14 7.73 -12.13
N GLU A 110 -7.01 8.83 -11.40
CA GLU A 110 -6.26 10.03 -11.80
C GLU A 110 -5.34 10.48 -10.68
N TRP A 111 -4.20 11.06 -11.03
CA TRP A 111 -3.29 11.67 -10.08
C TRP A 111 -2.43 12.73 -10.76
N ASP A 112 -2.43 13.94 -10.19
CA ASP A 112 -1.53 15.01 -10.60
C ASP A 112 -0.28 15.00 -9.73
N ILE A 113 0.88 15.30 -10.32
CA ILE A 113 2.15 15.37 -9.58
C ILE A 113 2.12 16.44 -8.48
N GLU A 114 1.35 17.52 -8.68
CA GLU A 114 1.17 18.58 -7.69
C GLU A 114 0.41 18.12 -6.45
N TRP A 115 -0.30 17.00 -6.53
CA TRP A 115 -1.01 16.44 -5.38
C TRP A 115 -0.10 15.71 -4.40
N GLN A 116 1.17 15.46 -4.77
CA GLN A 116 2.16 14.79 -3.89
C GLN A 116 1.68 13.42 -3.36
N GLY A 117 1.78 13.16 -2.05
CA GLY A 117 1.29 11.91 -1.46
C GLY A 117 2.13 10.69 -1.83
N HIS A 118 3.45 10.85 -1.93
CA HIS A 118 4.38 9.82 -2.35
C HIS A 118 4.64 8.79 -1.24
N LEU A 119 5.20 7.64 -1.61
CA LEU A 119 5.73 6.67 -0.65
C LEU A 119 7.20 6.97 -0.44
N MET A 120 7.57 7.20 0.81
CA MET A 120 8.92 7.50 1.24
C MET A 120 9.52 6.27 1.92
N PHE A 121 10.74 5.91 1.54
CA PHE A 121 11.55 4.92 2.24
C PHE A 121 12.69 5.61 2.98
N VAL A 122 13.05 5.07 4.12
CA VAL A 122 13.99 5.66 5.06
C VAL A 122 15.12 4.67 5.30
N ASP A 123 16.35 5.16 5.27
CA ASP A 123 17.53 4.35 5.58
C ASP A 123 17.64 4.01 7.08
N LEU A 124 18.69 3.28 7.48
CA LEU A 124 18.89 2.88 8.87
C LEU A 124 19.25 4.04 9.79
N ASP A 125 19.70 5.17 9.23
CA ASP A 125 19.99 6.41 9.95
C ASP A 125 18.77 7.36 10.00
N TRP A 126 17.61 6.89 9.55
CA TRP A 126 16.34 7.62 9.51
C TRP A 126 16.32 8.81 8.53
N ASN A 127 17.16 8.80 7.50
CA ASN A 127 17.10 9.78 6.43
C ASN A 127 16.18 9.28 5.30
N PRO A 128 15.37 10.15 4.69
CA PRO A 128 14.66 9.81 3.46
C PRO A 128 15.65 9.47 2.35
N ASP A 129 15.54 8.29 1.76
CA ASP A 129 16.50 7.81 0.76
C ASP A 129 15.86 7.50 -0.59
N LYS A 130 14.69 6.86 -0.61
CA LYS A 130 13.98 6.56 -1.86
C LYS A 130 12.56 7.09 -1.83
N VAL A 131 12.15 7.71 -2.93
CA VAL A 131 10.79 8.19 -3.16
C VAL A 131 10.16 7.38 -4.29
N VAL A 132 8.99 6.80 -4.01
CA VAL A 132 8.14 6.21 -5.05
C VAL A 132 6.91 7.08 -5.22
N ALA A 133 6.84 7.80 -6.34
CA ALA A 133 5.73 8.69 -6.64
C ALA A 133 4.41 7.93 -6.66
N TYR A 134 3.37 8.53 -6.08
CA TYR A 134 2.01 8.05 -6.29
C TYR A 134 1.65 8.16 -7.77
N LYS A 135 1.19 7.07 -8.35
CA LYS A 135 0.75 7.00 -9.74
C LYS A 135 -0.43 6.04 -9.85
N PRO A 136 -1.49 6.40 -10.58
CA PRO A 136 -2.60 5.49 -10.83
C PRO A 136 -2.14 4.13 -11.35
N ASN A 137 -2.77 3.06 -10.86
CA ASN A 137 -2.49 1.69 -11.29
C ASN A 137 -1.03 1.23 -11.05
N ARG A 138 -0.32 1.86 -10.12
CA ARG A 138 1.01 1.45 -9.68
C ARG A 138 0.91 0.47 -8.52
N MET A 139 1.72 -0.58 -8.57
CA MET A 139 1.95 -1.48 -7.45
C MET A 139 3.39 -1.36 -6.97
N VAL A 140 3.58 -1.32 -5.65
CA VAL A 140 4.89 -1.28 -4.99
C VAL A 140 4.99 -2.47 -4.04
N CYS A 141 6.08 -3.20 -4.10
CA CYS A 141 6.33 -4.37 -3.27
C CYS A 141 7.67 -4.25 -2.58
N PHE A 142 7.74 -4.62 -1.31
CA PHE A 142 8.97 -4.52 -0.53
C PHE A 142 8.95 -5.44 0.70
N PRO A 143 10.12 -5.78 1.28
CA PRO A 143 10.22 -6.47 2.56
C PRO A 143 9.53 -5.67 3.66
N ALA A 144 8.70 -6.33 4.47
CA ALA A 144 7.89 -5.64 5.47
C ALA A 144 8.72 -4.86 6.52
N LYS A 145 9.99 -5.26 6.73
CA LYS A 145 10.89 -4.60 7.69
C LYS A 145 11.56 -3.34 7.17
N THR A 146 11.37 -3.00 5.89
CA THR A 146 11.84 -1.74 5.32
C THR A 146 11.02 -0.58 5.87
N VAL A 147 11.69 0.38 6.53
CA VAL A 147 11.01 1.56 7.11
C VAL A 147 10.49 2.46 5.99
N HIS A 148 9.22 2.80 6.08
CA HIS A 148 8.55 3.62 5.08
C HIS A 148 7.38 4.41 5.68
N TYR A 149 6.92 5.41 4.95
CA TYR A 149 5.71 6.17 5.27
C TYR A 149 5.10 6.77 4.02
N ALA A 150 3.81 7.06 4.06
CA ALA A 150 3.15 7.84 3.03
C ALA A 150 3.25 9.32 3.37
N ASP A 151 3.80 10.11 2.45
CA ASP A 151 3.76 11.56 2.55
C ASP A 151 2.33 12.09 2.39
N ALA A 152 2.08 13.29 2.89
CA ALA A 152 0.75 13.91 2.83
C ALA A 152 0.39 14.33 1.39
N PRO A 153 -0.84 14.11 0.95
CA PRO A 153 -1.35 14.85 -0.20
C PRO A 153 -1.29 16.34 0.06
N SER A 154 -0.91 17.10 -0.97
CA SER A 154 -0.82 18.56 -0.90
C SER A 154 -2.19 19.20 -0.71
N ARG A 155 -2.22 20.49 -0.32
CA ARG A 155 -3.45 21.28 -0.18
C ARG A 155 -4.25 21.44 -1.49
N HIS A 156 -3.64 21.14 -2.64
CA HIS A 156 -4.29 21.19 -3.94
C HIS A 156 -5.13 19.95 -4.25
N PHE A 157 -5.02 18.91 -3.42
CA PHE A 157 -5.80 17.69 -3.56
C PHE A 157 -7.09 17.73 -2.74
N ASN A 158 -8.24 17.61 -3.40
CA ASN A 158 -9.57 17.69 -2.79
C ASN A 158 -10.28 16.33 -2.69
N GLY A 159 -9.53 15.23 -2.68
CA GLY A 159 -10.08 13.87 -2.67
C GLY A 159 -9.54 13.02 -1.53
N LEU A 160 -9.70 11.73 -1.69
CA LEU A 160 -9.11 10.71 -0.83
C LEU A 160 -8.00 9.97 -1.61
N ARG A 161 -6.75 10.12 -1.16
CA ARG A 161 -5.63 9.32 -1.65
C ARG A 161 -5.74 7.92 -1.08
N ILE A 162 -5.95 6.93 -1.92
CA ILE A 162 -6.18 5.56 -1.47
C ILE A 162 -4.95 4.70 -1.78
N SER A 163 -4.53 3.89 -0.81
CA SER A 163 -3.62 2.77 -1.02
C SER A 163 -4.22 1.49 -0.47
N LEU A 164 -4.29 0.45 -1.31
CA LEU A 164 -4.70 -0.91 -0.93
C LEU A 164 -3.45 -1.69 -0.51
N ALA A 165 -3.44 -2.19 0.71
CA ALA A 165 -2.29 -2.88 1.30
C ALA A 165 -2.57 -4.37 1.52
N TYR A 166 -1.61 -5.21 1.13
CA TYR A 166 -1.53 -6.63 1.50
C TYR A 166 -0.33 -6.84 2.41
N LYS A 167 -0.55 -7.45 3.57
CA LYS A 167 0.50 -7.91 4.47
C LYS A 167 0.59 -9.43 4.36
N LEU A 168 1.77 -9.91 4.05
CA LEU A 168 2.02 -11.30 3.72
C LEU A 168 3.09 -11.89 4.63
N THR A 169 2.90 -13.15 5.02
CA THR A 169 3.91 -13.94 5.74
C THR A 169 4.44 -15.05 4.82
N ALA A 170 5.75 -15.19 4.79
CA ALA A 170 6.43 -16.25 4.07
C ALA A 170 6.08 -17.63 4.65
N PRO A 171 6.12 -18.71 3.86
CA PRO A 171 5.99 -20.05 4.38
C PRO A 171 7.10 -20.31 5.42
N LYS A 172 6.77 -20.97 6.53
CA LYS A 172 7.78 -21.43 7.45
C LYS A 172 8.66 -22.45 6.73
N ASN A 173 9.96 -22.27 6.81
CA ASN A 173 10.89 -23.31 6.36
C ASN A 173 10.78 -24.45 7.41
N ASP A 174 10.21 -25.58 6.98
CA ASP A 174 10.25 -26.82 7.76
C ASP A 174 11.66 -27.38 7.77
#